data_cd8b68b37ef09a0beeed30332c33ed60
#
_entry.id   cd8b68b37ef09a0beeed30332c33ed60
#
_cell.length_a   1.000
_cell.length_b   1.000
_cell.length_c   1.000
_cell.angle_alpha   90.00
_cell.angle_beta   90.00
_cell.angle_gamma   90.00
#
_symmetry.space_group_name_H-M   'P 1'
#
loop_
_entity.id
_entity.type
_entity.pdbx_description
1 polymer ?
#
loop_
_entity_poly.entity_id
_entity_poly.type
_entity_poly.pdbx_seq_one_letter_code
_entity_poly.pdbx_strand_id
1 'polypeptide(L)'
;MSRADTLHWSDSAVEVHKVVVGPYDNNVFVVRCRQTGDAVLIDAANEHELLLELCTRLGVRRVLETHGHHDHIQAVPAIRNAGFDVAVTELDAPMLAEVGYDSFLVHDDVIEVGRLRLHAIHNPGHTPGSISFHVENTPLLFTGDTLFPGGPGATKFPGGNFETIINWATCNGRNPTPPVKRGS
;
A
#
# COMPACT_ATOMS: atom_id res chain seq x y z
N MET A 1 5.50 -1.92 -21.99
CA MET A 1 6.23 -2.99 -21.25
C MET A 1 5.52 -4.33 -21.41
N SER A 2 6.21 -5.44 -21.55
CA SER A 2 5.58 -6.77 -21.54
C SER A 2 5.23 -7.18 -20.09
N ARG A 3 4.31 -8.17 -19.92
CA ARG A 3 3.98 -8.71 -18.58
C ARG A 3 5.23 -9.27 -17.89
N ALA A 4 6.15 -9.85 -18.65
CA ALA A 4 7.40 -10.39 -18.14
C ALA A 4 8.36 -9.32 -17.59
N ASP A 5 8.30 -8.09 -18.15
CA ASP A 5 9.26 -7.04 -17.79
C ASP A 5 9.00 -6.42 -16.40
N THR A 6 7.79 -6.62 -15.83
CA THR A 6 7.42 -6.09 -14.50
C THR A 6 7.31 -7.17 -13.44
N LEU A 7 7.36 -8.47 -13.82
CA LEU A 7 7.24 -9.57 -12.86
C LEU A 7 8.47 -9.58 -11.92
N HIS A 8 8.21 -9.39 -10.64
CA HIS A 8 9.23 -9.31 -9.61
C HIS A 8 9.33 -10.59 -8.78
N TRP A 9 8.17 -11.19 -8.45
CA TRP A 9 8.10 -12.43 -7.68
C TRP A 9 6.84 -13.22 -8.06
N SER A 10 6.88 -14.55 -7.95
CA SER A 10 5.68 -15.38 -8.12
C SER A 10 5.82 -16.75 -7.46
N ASP A 11 4.68 -17.32 -7.08
CA ASP A 11 4.51 -18.72 -6.72
C ASP A 11 3.32 -19.34 -7.48
N SER A 12 2.73 -20.43 -6.96
CA SER A 12 1.58 -21.09 -7.57
C SER A 12 0.28 -20.28 -7.50
N ALA A 13 0.15 -19.35 -6.54
CA ALA A 13 -1.07 -18.60 -6.25
C ALA A 13 -0.97 -17.11 -6.61
N VAL A 14 0.20 -16.51 -6.41
CA VAL A 14 0.43 -15.07 -6.46
C VAL A 14 1.43 -14.69 -7.55
N GLU A 15 1.18 -13.58 -8.21
CA GLU A 15 2.18 -12.80 -8.98
C GLU A 15 2.33 -11.43 -8.34
N VAL A 16 3.56 -10.98 -8.16
CA VAL A 16 3.88 -9.62 -7.76
C VAL A 16 4.63 -8.95 -8.90
N HIS A 17 4.05 -7.87 -9.40
CA HIS A 17 4.70 -7.01 -10.37
C HIS A 17 5.20 -5.76 -9.66
N LYS A 18 6.34 -5.24 -10.11
CA LYS A 18 6.97 -4.04 -9.56
C LYS A 18 7.34 -3.09 -10.68
N VAL A 19 7.07 -1.82 -10.47
CA VAL A 19 7.63 -0.70 -11.24
C VAL A 19 8.22 0.32 -10.28
N VAL A 20 9.20 1.07 -10.75
CA VAL A 20 9.80 2.18 -10.01
C VAL A 20 9.38 3.45 -10.71
N VAL A 21 8.84 4.41 -9.97
CA VAL A 21 8.25 5.64 -10.51
C VAL A 21 8.68 6.88 -9.75
N GLY A 22 8.62 8.03 -10.44
CA GLY A 22 8.85 9.34 -9.86
C GLY A 22 10.30 9.64 -9.49
N PRO A 23 10.56 10.88 -9.03
CA PRO A 23 11.91 11.35 -8.74
C PRO A 23 12.54 10.76 -7.47
N TYR A 24 11.75 10.07 -6.66
CA TYR A 24 12.21 9.41 -5.42
C TYR A 24 12.36 7.90 -5.57
N ASP A 25 12.26 7.37 -6.80
CA ASP A 25 12.37 5.94 -7.09
C ASP A 25 11.36 5.09 -6.28
N ASN A 26 10.12 5.57 -6.16
CA ASN A 26 9.08 4.89 -5.38
C ASN A 26 8.74 3.53 -6.00
N ASN A 27 8.77 2.51 -5.17
CA ASN A 27 8.37 1.16 -5.57
C ASN A 27 6.85 1.05 -5.55
N VAL A 28 6.25 0.82 -6.71
CA VAL A 28 4.83 0.52 -6.86
C VAL A 28 4.67 -0.95 -7.16
N PHE A 29 3.74 -1.61 -6.47
CA PHE A 29 3.50 -3.04 -6.63
C PHE A 29 2.10 -3.33 -7.13
N VAL A 30 1.97 -4.36 -7.98
CA VAL A 30 0.68 -5.00 -8.26
C VAL A 30 0.72 -6.42 -7.71
N VAL A 31 -0.20 -6.74 -6.82
CA VAL A 31 -0.42 -8.07 -6.28
C VAL A 31 -1.59 -8.70 -7.01
N ARG A 32 -1.34 -9.81 -7.70
CA ARG A 32 -2.30 -10.45 -8.61
C ARG A 32 -2.54 -11.90 -8.25
N CYS A 33 -3.81 -12.27 -8.18
CA CYS A 33 -4.23 -13.67 -8.05
C CYS A 33 -4.04 -14.40 -9.39
N ARG A 34 -3.22 -15.43 -9.41
CA ARG A 34 -2.97 -16.22 -10.64
C ARG A 34 -4.19 -17.00 -11.10
N GLN A 35 -5.06 -17.41 -10.17
CA GLN A 35 -6.21 -18.24 -10.49
C GLN A 35 -7.37 -17.45 -11.11
N THR A 36 -7.61 -16.21 -10.65
CA THR A 36 -8.73 -15.40 -11.13
C THR A 36 -8.31 -14.27 -12.06
N GLY A 37 -7.06 -13.82 -11.95
CA GLY A 37 -6.57 -12.65 -12.66
C GLY A 37 -6.87 -11.32 -11.96
N ASP A 38 -7.65 -11.31 -10.86
CA ASP A 38 -7.89 -10.10 -10.08
C ASP A 38 -6.62 -9.61 -9.41
N ALA A 39 -6.47 -8.30 -9.30
CA ALA A 39 -5.29 -7.69 -8.72
C ALA A 39 -5.62 -6.40 -7.95
N VAL A 40 -4.68 -5.96 -7.12
CA VAL A 40 -4.65 -4.64 -6.48
C VAL A 40 -3.34 -3.93 -6.78
N LEU A 41 -3.39 -2.60 -6.89
CA LEU A 41 -2.22 -1.74 -6.92
C LEU A 41 -1.91 -1.29 -5.49
N ILE A 42 -0.64 -1.26 -5.12
CA ILE A 42 -0.15 -0.69 -3.86
C ILE A 42 0.63 0.56 -4.19
N ASP A 43 0.15 1.70 -3.71
CA ASP A 43 0.54 3.08 -3.93
C ASP A 43 0.37 3.58 -5.38
N ALA A 44 -0.45 4.60 -5.56
CA ALA A 44 -0.59 5.33 -6.82
C ALA A 44 0.40 6.52 -6.85
N ALA A 45 1.69 6.19 -6.79
CA ALA A 45 2.77 7.14 -6.48
C ALA A 45 2.98 8.20 -7.56
N ASN A 46 3.28 7.81 -8.79
CA ASN A 46 3.61 8.75 -9.89
C ASN A 46 3.39 8.08 -11.25
N GLU A 47 3.72 8.79 -12.34
CA GLU A 47 3.67 8.27 -13.71
C GLU A 47 2.34 7.58 -14.05
N HIS A 48 1.24 8.30 -13.86
CA HIS A 48 -0.13 7.78 -13.95
C HIS A 48 -0.43 7.04 -15.25
N GLU A 49 0.14 7.45 -16.39
CA GLU A 49 -0.06 6.75 -17.68
C GLU A 49 0.49 5.32 -17.62
N LEU A 50 1.69 5.15 -17.06
CA LEU A 50 2.30 3.84 -16.84
C LEU A 50 1.47 3.00 -15.87
N LEU A 51 1.00 3.59 -14.77
CA LEU A 51 0.19 2.87 -13.78
C LEU A 51 -1.17 2.47 -14.33
N LEU A 52 -1.83 3.31 -15.13
CA LEU A 52 -3.10 2.98 -15.79
C LEU A 52 -2.95 1.83 -16.81
N GLU A 53 -1.88 1.84 -17.62
CA GLU A 53 -1.56 0.72 -18.49
C GLU A 53 -1.36 -0.58 -17.68
N LEU A 54 -0.59 -0.48 -16.58
CA LEU A 54 -0.30 -1.61 -15.70
C LEU A 54 -1.59 -2.17 -15.06
N CYS A 55 -2.43 -1.28 -14.52
CA CYS A 55 -3.70 -1.64 -13.91
C CYS A 55 -4.63 -2.38 -14.89
N THR A 56 -4.80 -1.82 -16.08
CA THR A 56 -5.64 -2.42 -17.12
C THR A 56 -5.13 -3.79 -17.54
N ARG A 57 -3.84 -3.89 -17.78
CA ARG A 57 -3.18 -5.12 -18.25
C ARG A 57 -3.19 -6.25 -17.22
N LEU A 58 -3.04 -5.92 -15.94
CA LEU A 58 -2.92 -6.90 -14.86
C LEU A 58 -4.23 -7.20 -14.13
N GLY A 59 -5.33 -6.52 -14.48
CA GLY A 59 -6.64 -6.78 -13.88
C GLY A 59 -6.82 -6.17 -12.49
N VAL A 60 -6.18 -5.01 -12.25
CA VAL A 60 -6.36 -4.26 -10.99
C VAL A 60 -7.83 -3.84 -10.84
N ARG A 61 -8.37 -3.96 -9.63
CA ARG A 61 -9.73 -3.59 -9.26
C ARG A 61 -9.78 -2.38 -8.33
N ARG A 62 -8.77 -2.21 -7.49
CA ARG A 62 -8.67 -1.08 -6.55
C ARG A 62 -7.20 -0.79 -6.22
N VAL A 63 -7.01 0.36 -5.62
CA VAL A 63 -5.70 0.83 -5.12
C VAL A 63 -5.73 0.88 -3.59
N LEU A 64 -4.63 0.45 -2.97
CA LEU A 64 -4.41 0.48 -1.54
C LEU A 64 -3.21 1.41 -1.28
N GLU A 65 -3.45 2.55 -0.63
CA GLU A 65 -2.36 3.46 -0.24
C GLU A 65 -1.75 3.02 1.07
N THR A 66 -0.43 2.88 1.10
CA THR A 66 0.30 2.54 2.33
C THR A 66 0.32 3.71 3.31
N HIS A 67 0.33 4.94 2.80
CA HIS A 67 0.28 6.18 3.57
C HIS A 67 0.01 7.39 2.66
N GLY A 68 -0.18 8.57 3.25
CA GLY A 68 -0.65 9.75 2.53
C GLY A 68 0.42 10.73 2.07
N HIS A 69 1.73 10.43 2.12
CA HIS A 69 2.74 11.38 1.65
C HIS A 69 2.62 11.66 0.15
N HIS A 70 2.92 12.90 -0.22
CA HIS A 70 2.70 13.43 -1.56
C HIS A 70 3.31 12.57 -2.67
N ASP A 71 4.49 12.02 -2.47
CA ASP A 71 5.19 11.22 -3.45
C ASP A 71 4.57 9.82 -3.66
N HIS A 72 3.70 9.37 -2.76
CA HIS A 72 2.95 8.11 -2.90
C HIS A 72 1.56 8.26 -3.54
N ILE A 73 1.04 9.50 -3.66
CA ILE A 73 -0.36 9.75 -4.05
C ILE A 73 -0.52 10.61 -5.32
N GLN A 74 0.55 10.94 -6.02
CA GLN A 74 0.49 11.88 -7.16
C GLN A 74 -0.33 11.38 -8.34
N ALA A 75 -0.40 10.07 -8.56
CA ALA A 75 -1.20 9.47 -9.63
C ALA A 75 -2.67 9.26 -9.22
N VAL A 76 -3.04 9.38 -7.95
CA VAL A 76 -4.39 9.15 -7.43
C VAL A 76 -5.49 9.85 -8.24
N PRO A 77 -5.39 11.15 -8.60
CA PRO A 77 -6.45 11.81 -9.35
C PRO A 77 -6.72 11.14 -10.71
N ALA A 78 -5.68 10.77 -11.44
CA ALA A 78 -5.82 10.12 -12.74
C ALA A 78 -6.38 8.69 -12.62
N ILE A 79 -5.93 7.95 -11.60
CA ILE A 79 -6.38 6.59 -11.28
C ILE A 79 -7.88 6.60 -10.93
N ARG A 80 -8.32 7.51 -10.06
CA ARG A 80 -9.74 7.67 -9.71
C ARG A 80 -10.61 8.11 -10.89
N ASN A 81 -10.12 9.05 -11.71
CA ASN A 81 -10.80 9.47 -12.93
C ASN A 81 -10.98 8.32 -13.94
N ALA A 82 -10.11 7.34 -13.92
CA ALA A 82 -10.24 6.11 -14.73
C ALA A 82 -11.17 5.06 -14.11
N GLY A 83 -11.76 5.32 -12.93
CA GLY A 83 -12.78 4.48 -12.30
C GLY A 83 -12.22 3.44 -11.33
N PHE A 84 -10.99 3.57 -10.87
CA PHE A 84 -10.44 2.71 -9.81
C PHE A 84 -10.73 3.31 -8.43
N ASP A 85 -11.19 2.48 -7.49
CA ASP A 85 -11.36 2.87 -6.09
C ASP A 85 -10.01 2.97 -5.39
N VAL A 86 -9.82 4.04 -4.60
CA VAL A 86 -8.61 4.28 -3.80
C VAL A 86 -8.96 4.21 -2.32
N ALA A 87 -8.24 3.39 -1.58
CA ALA A 87 -8.40 3.20 -0.15
C ALA A 87 -7.18 3.69 0.62
N VAL A 88 -7.43 4.39 1.73
CA VAL A 88 -6.40 4.95 2.63
C VAL A 88 -6.87 4.80 4.07
N THR A 89 -5.97 4.90 5.05
CA THR A 89 -6.39 4.97 6.46
C THR A 89 -7.04 6.33 6.79
N GLU A 90 -7.97 6.33 7.74
CA GLU A 90 -8.63 7.56 8.20
C GLU A 90 -7.62 8.61 8.73
N LEU A 91 -6.54 8.15 9.36
CA LEU A 91 -5.52 9.02 9.92
C LEU A 91 -4.69 9.75 8.86
N ASP A 92 -4.50 9.14 7.69
CA ASP A 92 -3.75 9.74 6.57
C ASP A 92 -4.67 10.38 5.51
N ALA A 93 -5.98 10.18 5.58
CA ALA A 93 -6.97 10.78 4.68
C ALA A 93 -6.85 12.31 4.52
N PRO A 94 -6.51 13.09 5.57
CA PRO A 94 -6.29 14.52 5.42
C PRO A 94 -5.18 14.89 4.42
N MET A 95 -4.17 14.03 4.23
CA MET A 95 -3.11 14.24 3.24
C MET A 95 -3.59 14.02 1.80
N LEU A 96 -4.67 13.26 1.62
CA LEU A 96 -5.31 13.01 0.33
C LEU A 96 -6.47 13.99 0.02
N ALA A 97 -6.70 15.00 0.84
CA ALA A 97 -7.86 15.89 0.69
C ALA A 97 -7.99 16.54 -0.69
N GLU A 98 -6.86 16.88 -1.34
CA GLU A 98 -6.85 17.48 -2.67
C GLU A 98 -6.95 16.46 -3.81
N VAL A 99 -6.45 15.24 -3.62
CA VAL A 99 -6.42 14.18 -4.64
C VAL A 99 -7.62 13.24 -4.52
N GLY A 100 -8.22 13.16 -3.34
CA GLY A 100 -9.40 12.35 -3.03
C GLY A 100 -9.10 10.87 -2.76
N TYR A 101 -10.07 10.20 -2.18
CA TYR A 101 -10.09 8.75 -1.89
C TYR A 101 -11.55 8.27 -1.86
N ASP A 102 -11.77 6.96 -1.79
CA ASP A 102 -13.11 6.37 -1.90
C ASP A 102 -13.52 5.56 -0.67
N SER A 103 -12.55 4.98 0.07
CA SER A 103 -12.84 4.16 1.24
C SER A 103 -11.69 4.18 2.26
N PHE A 104 -12.00 3.73 3.48
CA PHE A 104 -11.00 3.61 4.53
C PHE A 104 -10.47 2.19 4.66
N LEU A 105 -9.20 2.11 5.06
CA LEU A 105 -8.51 0.91 5.51
C LEU A 105 -8.40 0.93 7.03
N VAL A 106 -8.65 -0.20 7.65
CA VAL A 106 -8.56 -0.37 9.10
C VAL A 106 -7.61 -1.53 9.43
N HIS A 107 -6.96 -1.47 10.59
CA HIS A 107 -6.17 -2.60 11.10
C HIS A 107 -7.02 -3.87 11.17
N ASP A 108 -6.43 -5.00 10.79
CA ASP A 108 -7.06 -6.31 10.68
C ASP A 108 -8.11 -6.46 9.54
N ASP A 109 -8.29 -5.45 8.68
CA ASP A 109 -9.05 -5.64 7.46
C ASP A 109 -8.44 -6.77 6.61
N VAL A 110 -9.32 -7.58 6.04
CA VAL A 110 -8.95 -8.60 5.06
C VAL A 110 -9.45 -8.19 3.69
N ILE A 111 -8.52 -7.82 2.83
CA ILE A 111 -8.80 -7.42 1.45
C ILE A 111 -8.74 -8.66 0.56
N GLU A 112 -9.87 -9.04 -0.01
CA GLU A 112 -9.93 -10.14 -0.97
C GLU A 112 -9.50 -9.69 -2.36
N VAL A 113 -8.57 -10.44 -2.97
CA VAL A 113 -8.07 -10.24 -4.34
C VAL A 113 -8.19 -11.55 -5.08
N GLY A 114 -9.33 -11.79 -5.67
CA GLY A 114 -9.69 -13.09 -6.21
C GLY A 114 -9.74 -14.14 -5.09
N ARG A 115 -8.77 -15.06 -5.06
CA ARG A 115 -8.63 -16.06 -4.00
C ARG A 115 -7.53 -15.73 -2.99
N LEU A 116 -6.85 -14.61 -3.17
CA LEU A 116 -5.86 -14.14 -2.20
C LEU A 116 -6.56 -13.35 -1.09
N ARG A 117 -5.93 -13.35 0.07
CA ARG A 117 -6.32 -12.52 1.22
C ARG A 117 -5.12 -11.70 1.66
N LEU A 118 -5.29 -10.37 1.64
CA LEU A 118 -4.29 -9.43 2.13
C LEU A 118 -4.75 -8.89 3.48
N HIS A 119 -3.93 -9.07 4.50
CA HIS A 119 -4.18 -8.54 5.84
C HIS A 119 -3.58 -7.15 5.98
N ALA A 120 -4.41 -6.18 6.32
CA ALA A 120 -4.00 -4.81 6.59
C ALA A 120 -3.46 -4.68 8.02
N ILE A 121 -2.24 -4.19 8.16
CA ILE A 121 -1.56 -4.07 9.45
C ILE A 121 -1.20 -2.60 9.67
N HIS A 122 -1.91 -1.92 10.57
CA HIS A 122 -1.58 -0.55 10.94
C HIS A 122 -0.21 -0.50 11.64
N ASN A 123 0.69 0.31 11.11
CA ASN A 123 2.08 0.38 11.55
C ASN A 123 2.58 1.82 11.61
N PRO A 124 2.00 2.65 12.50
CA PRO A 124 2.29 4.06 12.60
C PRO A 124 3.75 4.33 12.95
N GLY A 125 4.21 5.53 12.58
CA GLY A 125 5.55 6.02 12.94
C GLY A 125 6.26 6.73 11.80
N HIS A 126 6.10 6.31 10.55
CA HIS A 126 6.46 7.14 9.39
C HIS A 126 5.38 8.22 9.17
N THR A 127 4.12 7.81 9.12
CA THR A 127 2.94 8.66 9.29
C THR A 127 2.04 8.10 10.39
N PRO A 128 1.05 8.85 10.88
CA PRO A 128 0.05 8.33 11.83
C PRO A 128 -0.79 7.19 11.25
N GLY A 129 -1.07 7.24 9.95
CA GLY A 129 -1.92 6.29 9.26
C GLY A 129 -1.19 5.23 8.46
N SER A 130 0.15 5.12 8.57
CA SER A 130 0.90 4.08 7.83
C SER A 130 0.31 2.70 8.04
N ILE A 131 0.14 1.95 6.93
CA ILE A 131 -0.44 0.62 6.91
C ILE A 131 0.36 -0.29 5.97
N SER A 132 0.55 -1.53 6.38
CA SER A 132 1.23 -2.57 5.58
C SER A 132 0.24 -3.63 5.14
N PHE A 133 0.58 -4.37 4.08
CA PHE A 133 -0.26 -5.44 3.54
C PHE A 133 0.51 -6.75 3.50
N HIS A 134 0.06 -7.73 4.29
CA HIS A 134 0.59 -9.08 4.30
C HIS A 134 -0.27 -10.00 3.43
N VAL A 135 0.34 -10.68 2.46
CA VAL A 135 -0.36 -11.69 1.66
C VAL A 135 -0.38 -13.01 2.42
N GLU A 136 -1.57 -13.47 2.78
CA GLU A 136 -1.78 -14.67 3.60
C GLU A 136 -1.09 -15.90 3.00
N ASN A 137 -0.50 -16.73 3.86
CA ASN A 137 0.27 -17.94 3.48
C ASN A 137 1.50 -17.71 2.59
N THR A 138 2.04 -16.49 2.57
CA THR A 138 3.27 -16.14 1.86
C THR A 138 4.24 -15.37 2.78
N PRO A 139 5.51 -15.22 2.42
CA PRO A 139 6.44 -14.33 3.12
C PRO A 139 6.31 -12.85 2.70
N LEU A 140 5.31 -12.49 1.89
CA LEU A 140 5.20 -11.16 1.30
C LEU A 140 4.55 -10.18 2.26
N LEU A 141 5.26 -9.08 2.54
CA LEU A 141 4.76 -7.95 3.31
C LEU A 141 5.16 -6.65 2.59
N PHE A 142 4.17 -5.84 2.23
CA PHE A 142 4.35 -4.53 1.61
C PHE A 142 4.23 -3.47 2.68
N THR A 143 5.34 -2.80 2.99
CA THR A 143 5.46 -1.93 4.19
C THR A 143 5.39 -0.44 3.87
N GLY A 144 5.30 -0.06 2.60
CA GLY A 144 5.51 1.35 2.23
C GLY A 144 6.81 1.87 2.83
N ASP A 145 6.75 3.07 3.36
CA ASP A 145 7.89 3.74 3.97
C ASP A 145 8.12 3.41 5.45
N THR A 146 7.50 2.35 5.96
CA THR A 146 7.75 1.92 7.34
C THR A 146 9.08 1.21 7.49
N LEU A 147 9.46 0.33 6.54
CA LEU A 147 10.67 -0.48 6.64
C LEU A 147 11.33 -0.64 5.26
N PHE A 148 12.62 -0.33 5.22
CA PHE A 148 13.52 -0.51 4.07
C PHE A 148 14.63 -1.51 4.36
N PRO A 149 15.29 -2.05 3.33
CA PRO A 149 16.57 -2.73 3.53
C PRO A 149 17.55 -1.78 4.24
N GLY A 150 17.91 -2.12 5.48
CA GLY A 150 18.86 -1.33 6.27
C GLY A 150 18.25 -0.49 7.40
N GLY A 151 16.92 -0.35 7.49
CA GLY A 151 16.31 0.35 8.62
C GLY A 151 14.90 0.88 8.40
N PRO A 152 14.33 1.53 9.40
CA PRO A 152 13.01 2.14 9.31
C PRO A 152 13.03 3.39 8.42
N GLY A 153 11.86 3.76 7.94
CA GLY A 153 11.62 5.00 7.21
C GLY A 153 11.83 6.26 8.04
N ALA A 154 11.88 7.39 7.36
CA ALA A 154 12.08 8.69 7.99
C ALA A 154 10.90 9.04 8.91
N THR A 155 11.21 9.62 10.07
CA THR A 155 10.20 10.04 11.07
C THR A 155 10.27 11.54 11.39
N LYS A 156 11.00 12.30 10.57
CA LYS A 156 11.21 13.74 10.74
C LYS A 156 10.06 14.62 10.23
N PHE A 157 9.09 14.03 9.54
CA PHE A 157 7.94 14.74 8.98
C PHE A 157 6.83 14.88 10.02
N PRO A 158 5.88 15.83 9.83
CA PRO A 158 4.74 15.98 10.73
C PRO A 158 3.98 14.66 10.95
N GLY A 159 3.75 14.30 12.20
CA GLY A 159 3.12 13.04 12.58
C GLY A 159 4.07 11.84 12.69
N GLY A 160 5.33 11.99 12.27
CA GLY A 160 6.34 10.95 12.41
C GLY A 160 6.77 10.72 13.86
N ASN A 161 7.06 9.46 14.23
CA ASN A 161 7.49 9.07 15.56
C ASN A 161 8.46 7.89 15.51
N PHE A 162 9.73 8.16 15.84
CA PHE A 162 10.80 7.15 15.76
C PHE A 162 10.60 6.00 16.75
N GLU A 163 10.18 6.28 17.97
CA GLU A 163 9.96 5.23 18.98
C GLU A 163 8.84 4.28 18.52
N THR A 164 7.77 4.83 17.96
CA THR A 164 6.64 4.05 17.48
C THR A 164 7.03 3.12 16.33
N ILE A 165 7.77 3.63 15.32
CA ILE A 165 8.16 2.83 14.16
C ILE A 165 9.15 1.71 14.56
N ILE A 166 10.09 2.00 15.49
CA ILE A 166 11.02 1.00 16.00
C ILE A 166 10.29 -0.08 16.80
N ASN A 167 9.37 0.31 17.67
CA ASN A 167 8.57 -0.65 18.44
C ASN A 167 7.80 -1.59 17.52
N TRP A 168 7.19 -1.06 16.45
CA TRP A 168 6.53 -1.89 15.47
C TRP A 168 7.51 -2.85 14.76
N ALA A 169 8.62 -2.34 14.26
CA ALA A 169 9.60 -3.11 13.49
C ALA A 169 10.26 -4.22 14.32
N THR A 170 10.45 -4.01 15.63
CA THR A 170 11.13 -4.98 16.52
C THR A 170 10.18 -6.00 17.15
N CYS A 171 8.88 -5.69 17.25
CA CYS A 171 7.87 -6.59 17.81
C CYS A 171 7.34 -7.62 16.80
N ASN A 172 8.02 -7.88 15.69
CA ASN A 172 7.62 -8.83 14.63
C ASN A 172 6.20 -8.57 14.08
N GLY A 173 5.81 -7.31 13.95
CA GLY A 173 4.48 -6.94 13.47
C GLY A 173 3.33 -7.33 14.43
N ARG A 174 3.63 -7.82 15.61
CA ARG A 174 2.62 -7.95 16.68
C ARG A 174 2.43 -6.57 17.29
N ASN A 175 1.41 -5.91 16.84
CA ASN A 175 1.05 -4.57 17.27
C ASN A 175 0.81 -4.53 18.79
N PRO A 176 1.50 -3.68 19.56
CA PRO A 176 0.93 -3.15 20.77
C PRO A 176 -0.11 -2.10 20.36
N THR A 177 -1.33 -2.54 20.05
CA THR A 177 -2.44 -1.62 19.81
C THR A 177 -2.57 -0.66 20.98
N PRO A 178 -2.44 0.66 20.79
CA PRO A 178 -3.05 1.58 21.73
C PRO A 178 -4.57 1.37 21.63
N PRO A 179 -5.29 1.29 22.76
CA PRO A 179 -6.73 1.14 22.74
C PRO A 179 -7.33 2.34 22.00
N VAL A 180 -7.96 2.09 20.86
CA VAL A 180 -8.84 3.08 20.23
C VAL A 180 -9.96 3.33 21.20
N LYS A 181 -9.95 4.49 21.87
CA LYS A 181 -11.10 4.95 22.64
C LYS A 181 -12.23 5.17 21.64
N ARG A 182 -13.15 4.22 21.55
CA ARG A 182 -14.44 4.49 20.92
C ARG A 182 -15.08 5.62 21.72
N GLY A 183 -15.21 6.77 21.08
CA GLY A 183 -15.97 7.89 21.64
C GLY A 183 -17.44 7.44 21.81
N SER A 184 -17.92 7.62 23.00
CA SER A 184 -19.34 7.51 23.39
C SER A 184 -20.16 8.63 22.76
#